data_7036cc5ee7da49f9b772102a211cefe3
#
_entry.id   7036cc5ee7da49f9b772102a211cefe3
#
_cell.length_a   1.000
_cell.length_b   1.000
_cell.length_c   1.000
_cell.angle_alpha   90.00
_cell.angle_beta   90.00
_cell.angle_gamma   90.00
#
_symmetry.space_group_name_H-M   'P 1'
#
loop_
_entity.id
_entity.type
_entity.pdbx_description
1 polymer ?
#
loop_
_entity_poly.entity_id
_entity_poly.type
_entity_poly.pdbx_seq_one_letter_code
_entity_poly.pdbx_strand_id
1 'polypeptide(L)'
;MTTSLRYLLIACLLPLLWSCYPKGAEYTDELDLVYTNYASDFNFTALKTYSMPDSVIKITGDVISDPDGDGKPTFLAASSAKVILDQIKQNMTSYGWTLVDKRNNPDATILASAMTTTNIYYYYDWAYWGWYYPGYYPGWGWYYPGYYPPYVTGYRSGSIFLQFIDNTSKPWGADNAPVKWVCILNGLAEGGSANIAARTQINIDQAYAQSPYLKH
;
A
#
# COMPACT_ATOMS: atom_id res chain seq x y z
N MET A 1 16.01 -1.08 -63.50
CA MET A 1 15.85 -1.76 -62.21
C MET A 1 15.20 -3.12 -62.51
N THR A 2 15.96 -4.17 -62.44
CA THR A 2 15.56 -5.52 -62.88
C THR A 2 14.50 -6.09 -61.93
N THR A 3 13.57 -6.86 -62.45
CA THR A 3 12.46 -7.51 -61.71
C THR A 3 12.96 -8.29 -60.50
N SER A 4 14.12 -8.89 -60.56
CA SER A 4 14.81 -9.60 -59.45
C SER A 4 15.13 -8.68 -58.25
N LEU A 5 15.48 -7.42 -58.45
CA LEU A 5 15.78 -6.46 -57.37
C LEU A 5 14.49 -6.05 -56.62
N ARG A 6 13.34 -6.03 -57.30
CA ARG A 6 12.04 -5.75 -56.67
C ARG A 6 11.57 -6.87 -55.74
N TYR A 7 11.79 -8.15 -56.15
CA TYR A 7 11.45 -9.30 -55.32
C TYR A 7 12.37 -9.42 -54.10
N LEU A 8 13.65 -9.02 -54.23
CA LEU A 8 14.59 -9.02 -53.12
C LEU A 8 14.20 -7.95 -52.07
N LEU A 9 13.76 -6.78 -52.50
CA LEU A 9 13.29 -5.71 -51.61
C LEU A 9 11.99 -6.11 -50.86
N ILE A 10 11.07 -6.81 -51.52
CA ILE A 10 9.83 -7.31 -50.89
C ILE A 10 10.16 -8.44 -49.90
N ALA A 11 11.09 -9.34 -50.20
CA ALA A 11 11.49 -10.41 -49.31
C ALA A 11 12.22 -9.90 -48.05
N CYS A 12 12.92 -8.78 -48.11
CA CYS A 12 13.55 -8.13 -46.95
C CYS A 12 12.56 -7.35 -46.06
N LEU A 13 11.40 -6.96 -46.58
CA LEU A 13 10.37 -6.25 -45.81
C LEU A 13 9.43 -7.20 -45.02
N LEU A 14 9.30 -8.45 -45.43
CA LEU A 14 8.43 -9.43 -44.76
C LEU A 14 8.82 -9.74 -43.28
N PRO A 15 10.11 -9.89 -42.89
CA PRO A 15 10.45 -10.14 -41.49
C PRO A 15 10.27 -8.93 -40.57
N LEU A 16 10.11 -7.71 -41.08
CA LEU A 16 9.84 -6.52 -40.29
C LEU A 16 8.41 -6.46 -39.77
N LEU A 17 7.53 -7.31 -40.28
CA LEU A 17 6.13 -7.42 -39.81
C LEU A 17 5.96 -8.41 -38.64
N TRP A 18 6.97 -9.17 -38.27
CA TRP A 18 7.02 -9.92 -37.03
C TRP A 18 7.49 -8.98 -35.88
N SER A 19 6.85 -7.86 -35.75
CA SER A 19 6.90 -7.07 -34.54
C SER A 19 6.35 -7.97 -33.42
N CYS A 20 7.17 -8.32 -32.44
CA CYS A 20 6.71 -8.87 -31.19
C CYS A 20 5.66 -7.90 -30.63
N TYR A 21 4.40 -8.19 -30.84
CA TYR A 21 3.34 -7.54 -30.09
C TYR A 21 3.54 -7.98 -28.64
N PRO A 22 3.86 -7.08 -27.70
CA PRO A 22 3.99 -7.50 -26.33
C PRO A 22 2.66 -8.13 -25.95
N LYS A 23 2.70 -9.39 -25.51
CA LYS A 23 1.51 -10.05 -24.97
C LYS A 23 0.99 -9.13 -23.85
N GLY A 24 -0.27 -8.74 -23.95
CA GLY A 24 -0.95 -8.07 -22.83
C GLY A 24 -1.01 -9.01 -21.62
N ALA A 25 -1.38 -8.47 -20.46
CA ALA A 25 -1.53 -9.26 -19.24
C ALA A 25 -2.43 -10.50 -19.52
N GLU A 26 -1.89 -11.66 -19.30
CA GLU A 26 -2.58 -12.95 -19.52
C GLU A 26 -3.32 -13.38 -18.24
N TYR A 27 -2.82 -12.91 -17.09
CA TYR A 27 -3.35 -13.23 -15.76
C TYR A 27 -3.66 -11.95 -14.98
N THR A 28 -4.59 -12.05 -14.02
CA THR A 28 -5.04 -10.92 -13.21
C THR A 28 -3.95 -10.38 -12.28
N ASP A 29 -2.99 -11.22 -11.88
CA ASP A 29 -1.83 -10.84 -11.07
C ASP A 29 -0.81 -9.98 -11.83
N GLU A 30 -0.77 -10.07 -13.15
CA GLU A 30 0.03 -9.16 -14.00
C GLU A 30 -0.53 -7.73 -14.02
N LEU A 31 -1.76 -7.54 -13.53
CA LEU A 31 -2.45 -6.25 -13.46
C LEU A 31 -2.32 -5.59 -12.08
N ASP A 32 -1.70 -6.25 -11.11
CA ASP A 32 -1.49 -5.69 -9.80
C ASP A 32 -0.48 -4.56 -9.86
N LEU A 33 -0.83 -3.43 -9.30
CA LEU A 33 0.05 -2.28 -9.20
C LEU A 33 0.52 -2.11 -7.76
N VAL A 34 1.82 -2.14 -7.56
CA VAL A 34 2.47 -1.80 -6.29
C VAL A 34 3.09 -0.42 -6.41
N TYR A 35 2.55 0.54 -5.69
CA TYR A 35 3.06 1.88 -5.61
C TYR A 35 3.62 2.16 -4.22
N THR A 36 4.82 2.75 -4.15
CA THR A 36 5.42 3.21 -2.89
C THR A 36 5.93 4.64 -3.03
N ASN A 37 5.81 5.40 -1.96
CA ASN A 37 6.41 6.74 -1.88
C ASN A 37 6.84 7.05 -0.43
N TYR A 38 7.77 7.98 -0.25
CA TYR A 38 8.35 8.29 1.06
C TYR A 38 8.87 9.72 1.15
N ALA A 39 9.04 10.20 2.38
CA ALA A 39 9.72 11.45 2.69
C ALA A 39 11.22 11.27 2.51
N SER A 40 11.78 11.83 1.43
CA SER A 40 13.19 11.63 1.04
C SER A 40 14.19 12.26 2.00
N ASP A 41 13.75 13.18 2.85
CA ASP A 41 14.52 13.86 3.89
C ASP A 41 14.48 13.12 5.24
N PHE A 42 13.72 12.02 5.34
CA PHE A 42 13.55 11.29 6.59
C PHE A 42 14.54 10.13 6.73
N ASN A 43 15.20 10.06 7.88
CA ASN A 43 16.18 9.02 8.19
C ASN A 43 15.51 7.82 8.86
N PHE A 44 15.07 6.85 8.09
CA PHE A 44 14.45 5.61 8.59
C PHE A 44 15.41 4.77 9.45
N THR A 45 16.70 4.78 9.15
CA THR A 45 17.70 3.95 9.86
C THR A 45 18.00 4.43 11.27
N ALA A 46 17.54 5.63 11.64
CA ALA A 46 17.63 6.13 13.02
C ALA A 46 16.61 5.47 13.95
N LEU A 47 15.57 4.85 13.41
CA LEU A 47 14.47 4.23 14.13
C LEU A 47 14.69 2.71 14.20
N LYS A 48 14.14 2.03 15.21
CA LYS A 48 14.33 0.58 15.39
C LYS A 48 13.06 -0.17 15.73
N THR A 49 12.12 0.51 16.36
CA THR A 49 10.92 -0.13 16.89
C THR A 49 9.66 0.36 16.19
N TYR A 50 8.73 -0.53 16.02
CA TYR A 50 7.42 -0.16 15.50
C TYR A 50 6.29 -0.85 16.26
N SER A 51 5.11 -0.26 16.23
CA SER A 51 3.85 -0.90 16.59
C SER A 51 2.95 -1.06 15.38
N MET A 52 1.98 -1.95 15.49
CA MET A 52 0.98 -2.17 14.46
C MET A 52 -0.31 -2.66 15.13
N PRO A 53 -1.50 -2.22 14.70
CA PRO A 53 -2.77 -2.82 15.09
C PRO A 53 -2.80 -4.31 14.74
N ASP A 54 -3.59 -5.07 15.49
CA ASP A 54 -3.88 -6.49 15.21
C ASP A 54 -5.00 -6.69 14.19
N SER A 55 -5.51 -5.61 13.64
CA SER A 55 -6.65 -5.56 12.74
C SER A 55 -6.36 -4.65 11.55
N VAL A 56 -6.97 -4.96 10.40
CA VAL A 56 -6.93 -4.15 9.18
C VAL A 56 -8.28 -3.46 9.04
N ILE A 57 -8.27 -2.15 8.90
CA ILE A 57 -9.50 -1.37 8.70
C ILE A 57 -10.08 -1.69 7.33
N LYS A 58 -11.41 -1.88 7.29
CA LYS A 58 -12.16 -2.04 6.06
C LYS A 58 -12.84 -0.71 5.71
N ILE A 59 -12.37 -0.07 4.64
CA ILE A 59 -12.94 1.18 4.14
C ILE A 59 -14.01 0.85 3.10
N THR A 60 -15.27 1.19 3.42
CA THR A 60 -16.45 0.83 2.60
C THR A 60 -17.13 2.02 1.91
N GLY A 61 -16.72 3.25 2.23
CA GLY A 61 -17.35 4.48 1.68
C GLY A 61 -17.05 5.72 2.51
N ASP A 62 -17.84 6.74 2.31
CA ASP A 62 -17.64 8.11 2.78
C ASP A 62 -17.82 8.31 4.30
N VAL A 63 -18.46 7.35 4.93
CA VAL A 63 -18.77 7.41 6.38
C VAL A 63 -18.10 6.22 7.04
N ILE A 64 -17.48 6.48 8.20
CA ILE A 64 -16.97 5.39 9.03
C ILE A 64 -18.14 4.49 9.38
N SER A 65 -18.05 3.25 8.93
CA SER A 65 -19.04 2.24 9.29
C SER A 65 -18.72 1.73 10.69
N ASP A 66 -19.56 2.10 11.65
CA ASP A 66 -19.54 1.62 13.04
C ASP A 66 -20.90 0.99 13.33
N PRO A 67 -21.15 -0.24 12.82
CA PRO A 67 -22.46 -0.87 12.95
C PRO A 67 -22.80 -1.25 14.39
N ASP A 68 -21.78 -1.41 15.24
CA ASP A 68 -21.92 -1.89 16.61
C ASP A 68 -22.01 -0.72 17.63
N GLY A 69 -21.70 0.50 17.19
CA GLY A 69 -21.68 1.70 18.03
C GLY A 69 -20.60 1.68 19.11
N ASP A 70 -19.50 0.91 18.88
CA ASP A 70 -18.40 0.76 19.83
C ASP A 70 -17.28 1.80 19.65
N GLY A 71 -17.46 2.73 18.72
CA GLY A 71 -16.48 3.78 18.37
C GLY A 71 -15.34 3.25 17.52
N LYS A 72 -15.46 2.05 16.94
CA LYS A 72 -14.44 1.47 16.05
C LYS A 72 -14.97 1.33 14.62
N PRO A 73 -14.09 1.41 13.62
CA PRO A 73 -14.48 1.16 12.24
C PRO A 73 -14.70 -0.33 11.99
N THR A 74 -15.36 -0.65 10.89
CA THR A 74 -15.44 -2.04 10.41
C THR A 74 -14.04 -2.56 10.06
N PHE A 75 -13.76 -3.79 10.44
CA PHE A 75 -12.50 -4.46 10.14
C PHE A 75 -12.63 -5.49 9.04
N LEU A 76 -11.52 -5.77 8.39
CA LEU A 76 -11.40 -6.89 7.47
C LEU A 76 -11.57 -8.22 8.24
N ALA A 77 -12.09 -9.25 7.57
CA ALA A 77 -12.18 -10.58 8.19
C ALA A 77 -10.82 -11.03 8.73
N ALA A 78 -10.80 -11.60 9.94
CA ALA A 78 -9.56 -11.94 10.65
C ALA A 78 -8.59 -12.81 9.84
N SER A 79 -9.10 -13.75 9.02
CA SER A 79 -8.28 -14.59 8.14
C SER A 79 -7.54 -13.77 7.07
N SER A 80 -8.22 -12.80 6.45
CA SER A 80 -7.61 -11.91 5.45
C SER A 80 -6.67 -10.89 6.08
N ALA A 81 -7.07 -10.32 7.22
CA ALA A 81 -6.22 -9.41 7.98
C ALA A 81 -4.91 -10.10 8.39
N LYS A 82 -4.98 -11.36 8.83
CA LYS A 82 -3.80 -12.15 9.22
C LYS A 82 -2.78 -12.27 8.10
N VAL A 83 -3.20 -12.51 6.86
CA VAL A 83 -2.29 -12.60 5.69
C VAL A 83 -1.51 -11.32 5.52
N ILE A 84 -2.20 -10.17 5.57
CA ILE A 84 -1.60 -8.84 5.41
C ILE A 84 -0.62 -8.56 6.55
N LEU A 85 -1.09 -8.70 7.80
CA LEU A 85 -0.33 -8.32 8.99
C LEU A 85 0.89 -9.23 9.19
N ASP A 86 0.79 -10.52 8.93
CA ASP A 86 1.92 -11.44 9.04
C ASP A 86 2.99 -11.14 7.98
N GLN A 87 2.58 -10.82 6.74
CA GLN A 87 3.53 -10.47 5.69
C GLN A 87 4.24 -9.14 5.99
N ILE A 88 3.53 -8.15 6.54
CA ILE A 88 4.14 -6.91 7.00
C ILE A 88 5.17 -7.20 8.10
N LYS A 89 4.80 -8.00 9.12
CA LYS A 89 5.72 -8.37 10.21
C LYS A 89 6.96 -9.08 9.70
N GLN A 90 6.80 -10.01 8.76
CA GLN A 90 7.91 -10.75 8.17
C GLN A 90 8.88 -9.79 7.47
N ASN A 91 8.38 -8.88 6.65
CA ASN A 91 9.21 -7.90 5.96
C ASN A 91 9.90 -6.93 6.93
N MET A 92 9.16 -6.36 7.89
CA MET A 92 9.72 -5.47 8.91
C MET A 92 10.82 -6.16 9.71
N THR A 93 10.60 -7.41 10.13
CA THR A 93 11.61 -8.20 10.85
C THR A 93 12.84 -8.46 9.96
N SER A 94 12.67 -8.82 8.69
CA SER A 94 13.78 -9.04 7.76
C SER A 94 14.58 -7.77 7.47
N TYR A 95 13.95 -6.61 7.65
CA TYR A 95 14.56 -5.29 7.50
C TYR A 95 15.20 -4.76 8.80
N GLY A 96 15.18 -5.55 9.88
CA GLY A 96 15.84 -5.21 11.14
C GLY A 96 14.95 -4.49 12.16
N TRP A 97 13.65 -4.33 11.89
CA TRP A 97 12.71 -3.69 12.79
C TRP A 97 12.21 -4.62 13.89
N THR A 98 11.98 -4.07 15.07
CA THR A 98 11.43 -4.79 16.23
C THR A 98 10.00 -4.36 16.50
N LEU A 99 9.06 -5.32 16.45
CA LEU A 99 7.68 -5.09 16.84
C LEU A 99 7.57 -4.97 18.35
N VAL A 100 6.94 -3.91 18.83
CA VAL A 100 6.69 -3.67 20.25
C VAL A 100 5.23 -3.26 20.47
N ASP A 101 4.76 -3.41 21.71
CA ASP A 101 3.42 -2.91 22.08
C ASP A 101 3.38 -1.37 21.95
N LYS A 102 2.25 -0.83 21.51
CA LYS A 102 2.05 0.62 21.35
C LYS A 102 2.29 1.43 22.63
N ARG A 103 2.16 0.79 23.80
CA ARG A 103 2.41 1.41 25.12
C ARG A 103 3.90 1.56 25.44
N ASN A 104 4.76 0.90 24.69
CA ASN A 104 6.22 0.93 24.88
C ASN A 104 6.91 2.03 24.07
N ASN A 105 6.16 3.09 23.69
CA ASN A 105 6.66 4.23 22.92
C ASN A 105 7.43 3.80 21.66
N PRO A 106 6.84 3.05 20.73
CA PRO A 106 7.49 2.67 19.49
C PRO A 106 7.92 3.89 18.67
N ASP A 107 9.06 3.78 17.99
CA ASP A 107 9.56 4.86 17.11
C ASP A 107 8.61 5.14 15.94
N ALA A 108 7.91 4.09 15.47
CA ALA A 108 6.98 4.19 14.36
C ALA A 108 5.70 3.40 14.59
N THR A 109 4.70 3.67 13.76
CA THR A 109 3.49 2.84 13.66
C THR A 109 3.23 2.50 12.20
N ILE A 110 2.98 1.23 11.91
CA ILE A 110 2.49 0.79 10.60
C ILE A 110 0.97 0.61 10.68
N LEU A 111 0.26 1.26 9.79
CA LEU A 111 -1.19 1.14 9.67
C LEU A 111 -1.53 0.47 8.34
N ALA A 112 -2.52 -0.44 8.38
CA ALA A 112 -3.01 -1.14 7.20
C ALA A 112 -4.52 -0.96 7.06
N SER A 113 -4.98 -0.57 5.88
CA SER A 113 -6.39 -0.50 5.52
C SER A 113 -6.65 -1.19 4.18
N ALA A 114 -7.84 -1.77 4.04
CA ALA A 114 -8.31 -2.42 2.83
C ALA A 114 -9.54 -1.68 2.29
N MET A 115 -9.51 -1.33 1.01
CA MET A 115 -10.60 -0.61 0.36
C MET A 115 -11.47 -1.58 -0.40
N THR A 116 -12.76 -1.52 -0.15
CA THR A 116 -13.76 -2.35 -0.82
C THR A 116 -14.62 -1.58 -1.80
N THR A 117 -14.36 -0.29 -1.96
CA THR A 117 -15.05 0.60 -2.90
C THR A 117 -14.04 1.39 -3.73
N THR A 118 -14.50 1.96 -4.84
CA THR A 118 -13.69 2.76 -5.77
C THR A 118 -13.50 4.22 -5.35
N ASN A 119 -13.90 4.61 -4.14
CA ASN A 119 -13.83 5.99 -3.68
C ASN A 119 -12.49 6.32 -3.04
N ILE A 120 -11.88 7.40 -3.50
CA ILE A 120 -10.47 7.79 -3.30
C ILE A 120 -10.28 8.71 -2.10
N TYR A 121 -11.31 9.37 -1.64
CA TYR A 121 -11.21 10.51 -0.72
C TYR A 121 -10.89 10.12 0.73
N TYR A 122 -10.94 8.85 1.10
CA TYR A 122 -10.91 8.34 2.47
C TYR A 122 -9.54 7.97 3.00
N TYR A 123 -8.51 7.94 2.19
CA TYR A 123 -7.15 7.68 2.65
C TYR A 123 -6.67 8.65 3.71
N TYR A 124 -7.24 9.82 3.69
CA TYR A 124 -6.80 10.95 4.48
C TYR A 124 -7.62 11.12 5.75
N ASP A 125 -8.64 10.28 5.98
CA ASP A 125 -9.46 10.42 7.16
C ASP A 125 -8.80 9.74 8.37
N TRP A 126 -8.16 10.57 9.18
CA TRP A 126 -7.62 10.16 10.47
C TRP A 126 -8.69 9.57 11.38
N ALA A 127 -9.95 9.91 11.21
CA ALA A 127 -11.05 9.43 12.04
C ALA A 127 -11.15 7.91 12.11
N TYR A 128 -10.75 7.20 11.05
CA TYR A 128 -10.65 5.73 11.04
C TYR A 128 -9.66 5.16 12.07
N TRP A 129 -8.71 5.98 12.57
CA TRP A 129 -7.63 5.53 13.46
C TRP A 129 -7.77 6.02 14.89
N GLY A 130 -8.81 6.80 15.20
CA GLY A 130 -9.06 7.35 16.53
C GLY A 130 -9.09 6.31 17.64
N TRP A 131 -9.59 5.10 17.35
CA TRP A 131 -9.61 3.98 18.29
C TRP A 131 -8.21 3.43 18.63
N TYR A 132 -7.27 3.56 17.72
CA TYR A 132 -5.89 3.10 17.92
C TYR A 132 -5.04 4.13 18.65
N TYR A 133 -5.29 5.41 18.42
CA TYR A 133 -4.60 6.52 19.05
C TYR A 133 -5.52 7.22 20.08
N PRO A 134 -5.47 6.82 21.39
CA PRO A 134 -6.26 7.49 22.42
C PRO A 134 -5.83 8.95 22.55
N GLY A 135 -6.79 9.88 22.63
CA GLY A 135 -6.54 11.33 22.66
C GLY A 135 -6.67 12.00 21.31
N TYR A 136 -7.19 11.27 20.33
CA TYR A 136 -7.58 11.82 19.04
C TYR A 136 -8.58 12.96 19.18
N TYR A 137 -8.32 14.06 18.48
CA TYR A 137 -9.26 15.17 18.35
C TYR A 137 -9.86 15.17 16.94
N PRO A 138 -11.19 15.37 16.83
CA PRO A 138 -11.81 15.59 15.52
C PRO A 138 -11.14 16.77 14.81
N GLY A 139 -10.63 16.53 13.59
CA GLY A 139 -9.89 17.53 12.82
C GLY A 139 -8.40 17.19 12.62
N TRP A 140 -7.89 16.19 13.30
CA TRP A 140 -6.53 15.67 12.97
C TRP A 140 -6.54 15.08 11.57
N GLY A 141 -5.45 15.31 10.84
CA GLY A 141 -5.22 14.80 9.51
C GLY A 141 -3.88 14.06 9.39
N TRP A 142 -3.55 13.72 8.16
CA TRP A 142 -2.24 13.18 7.82
C TRP A 142 -1.36 14.30 7.28
N TYR A 143 -0.10 14.32 7.66
CA TYR A 143 0.91 15.19 7.08
C TYR A 143 1.92 14.37 6.29
N TYR A 144 2.04 14.69 5.01
CA TYR A 144 2.98 14.07 4.07
C TYR A 144 4.06 15.10 3.68
N PRO A 145 5.15 15.22 4.45
CA PRO A 145 6.17 16.22 4.17
C PRO A 145 6.91 15.89 2.86
N GLY A 146 6.87 16.84 1.93
CA GLY A 146 7.60 16.74 0.67
C GLY A 146 7.03 15.81 -0.40
N TYR A 147 5.91 15.14 -0.13
CA TYR A 147 5.24 14.31 -1.12
C TYR A 147 3.74 14.19 -0.83
N TYR A 148 2.98 13.92 -1.89
CA TYR A 148 1.58 13.53 -1.78
C TYR A 148 1.42 12.12 -2.32
N PRO A 149 0.62 11.26 -1.69
CA PRO A 149 0.20 10.02 -2.34
C PRO A 149 -0.43 10.36 -3.69
N PRO A 150 -0.22 9.56 -4.72
CA PRO A 150 -0.75 9.86 -6.03
C PRO A 150 -2.27 9.96 -5.96
N TYR A 151 -2.82 10.95 -6.64
CA TYR A 151 -4.23 10.95 -6.99
C TYR A 151 -4.45 9.82 -7.99
N VAL A 152 -4.79 8.66 -7.49
CA VAL A 152 -5.21 7.56 -8.36
C VAL A 152 -6.70 7.72 -8.59
N THR A 153 -7.07 8.18 -9.77
CA THR A 153 -8.46 8.22 -10.22
C THR A 153 -8.93 6.79 -10.53
N GLY A 154 -9.25 6.00 -9.52
CA GLY A 154 -9.76 4.66 -9.70
C GLY A 154 -8.93 3.59 -8.99
N TYR A 155 -9.02 3.55 -7.66
CA TYR A 155 -8.63 2.35 -6.95
C TYR A 155 -9.68 1.29 -7.20
N ARG A 156 -9.22 0.12 -7.57
CA ARG A 156 -10.09 -1.04 -7.72
C ARG A 156 -10.51 -1.54 -6.35
N SER A 157 -11.69 -2.12 -6.27
CA SER A 157 -12.12 -2.84 -5.07
C SER A 157 -11.04 -3.85 -4.66
N GLY A 158 -10.68 -3.85 -3.37
CA GLY A 158 -9.65 -4.74 -2.83
C GLY A 158 -8.23 -4.17 -2.80
N SER A 159 -8.06 -2.86 -3.00
CA SER A 159 -6.76 -2.22 -2.77
C SER A 159 -6.40 -2.23 -1.29
N ILE A 160 -5.10 -2.41 -1.00
CA ILE A 160 -4.54 -2.28 0.35
C ILE A 160 -3.69 -1.04 0.41
N PHE A 161 -3.84 -0.29 1.49
CA PHE A 161 -3.06 0.89 1.77
C PHE A 161 -2.28 0.70 3.07
N LEU A 162 -0.96 0.91 3.01
CA LEU A 162 -0.07 0.86 4.15
C LEU A 162 0.51 2.25 4.40
N GLN A 163 0.63 2.62 5.67
CA GLN A 163 1.19 3.89 6.09
C GLN A 163 2.22 3.65 7.19
N PHE A 164 3.36 4.32 7.09
CA PHE A 164 4.38 4.39 8.15
C PHE A 164 4.33 5.78 8.77
N ILE A 165 4.01 5.82 10.06
CA ILE A 165 3.89 7.05 10.83
C ILE A 165 5.09 7.20 11.76
N ASP A 166 5.72 8.37 11.75
CA ASP A 166 6.77 8.74 12.69
C ASP A 166 6.17 9.08 14.06
N ASN A 167 6.55 8.33 15.08
CA ASN A 167 6.13 8.59 16.47
C ASN A 167 7.17 9.40 17.25
N THR A 168 8.39 9.58 16.75
CA THR A 168 9.48 10.25 17.48
C THR A 168 9.24 11.75 17.64
N SER A 169 8.44 12.32 16.75
CA SER A 169 8.08 13.73 16.77
C SER A 169 6.87 14.06 17.67
N LYS A 170 6.39 13.09 18.48
CA LYS A 170 5.30 13.34 19.44
C LYS A 170 5.72 14.28 20.60
N PRO A 171 4.83 15.16 21.11
CA PRO A 171 3.47 15.38 20.62
C PRO A 171 3.47 16.01 19.23
N TRP A 172 2.72 15.43 18.31
CA TRP A 172 2.62 16.03 16.97
C TRP A 172 1.99 17.41 17.08
N GLY A 173 2.58 18.37 16.34
CA GLY A 173 2.05 19.74 16.29
C GLY A 173 0.60 19.74 15.88
N ALA A 174 -0.13 20.69 16.33
CA ALA A 174 -1.57 20.82 16.56
C ALA A 174 -2.53 19.88 15.81
N ASP A 175 -2.21 19.32 14.62
CA ASP A 175 -3.29 18.72 13.85
C ASP A 175 -2.95 17.54 12.90
N ASN A 176 -1.69 17.07 12.82
CA ASN A 176 -1.37 16.09 11.79
C ASN A 176 -0.33 15.03 12.21
N ALA A 177 -0.65 13.77 11.97
CA ALA A 177 0.30 12.67 12.12
C ALA A 177 1.26 12.60 10.92
N PRO A 178 2.59 12.62 11.15
CA PRO A 178 3.56 12.63 10.06
C PRO A 178 3.73 11.26 9.44
N VAL A 179 3.18 11.08 8.25
CA VAL A 179 3.39 9.90 7.43
C VAL A 179 4.72 10.04 6.70
N LYS A 180 5.58 9.05 6.82
CA LYS A 180 6.92 9.06 6.20
C LYS A 180 7.06 8.09 5.04
N TRP A 181 6.20 7.09 4.97
CA TRP A 181 6.12 6.15 3.85
C TRP A 181 4.69 5.69 3.63
N VAL A 182 4.35 5.49 2.37
CA VAL A 182 3.07 4.91 1.94
C VAL A 182 3.32 3.79 0.95
N CYS A 183 2.42 2.81 0.98
CA CYS A 183 2.32 1.78 -0.04
C CYS A 183 0.86 1.59 -0.43
N ILE A 184 0.62 1.43 -1.71
CA ILE A 184 -0.67 1.13 -2.29
C ILE A 184 -0.54 -0.12 -3.15
N LEU A 185 -1.29 -1.15 -2.80
CA LEU A 185 -1.45 -2.37 -3.58
C LEU A 185 -2.81 -2.32 -4.26
N ASN A 186 -2.82 -2.15 -5.58
CA ASN A 186 -4.07 -1.96 -6.33
C ASN A 186 -4.41 -3.20 -7.15
N GLY A 187 -5.67 -3.61 -7.14
CA GLY A 187 -6.17 -4.69 -8.00
C GLY A 187 -6.33 -6.07 -7.34
N LEU A 188 -6.00 -6.22 -6.06
CA LEU A 188 -5.96 -7.52 -5.37
C LEU A 188 -7.30 -8.27 -5.29
N ALA A 189 -8.45 -7.57 -5.36
CA ALA A 189 -9.76 -8.22 -5.29
C ALA A 189 -10.23 -8.82 -6.63
N GLU A 190 -9.49 -8.62 -7.71
CA GLU A 190 -9.83 -9.18 -9.01
C GLU A 190 -9.26 -10.59 -9.14
N GLY A 191 -10.09 -11.55 -9.52
CA GLY A 191 -9.71 -12.95 -9.67
C GLY A 191 -10.28 -13.88 -8.62
N GLY A 192 -9.97 -15.17 -8.71
CA GLY A 192 -10.47 -16.21 -7.80
C GLY A 192 -9.87 -16.08 -6.40
N SER A 193 -10.68 -16.30 -5.37
CA SER A 193 -10.30 -16.16 -3.96
C SER A 193 -9.06 -16.96 -3.53
N ALA A 194 -8.77 -18.07 -4.20
CA ALA A 194 -7.61 -18.91 -3.87
C ALA A 194 -6.26 -18.22 -4.10
N ASN A 195 -6.19 -17.25 -5.02
CA ASN A 195 -4.95 -16.55 -5.36
C ASN A 195 -4.78 -15.23 -4.60
N ILE A 196 -5.84 -14.69 -4.00
CA ILE A 196 -5.78 -13.36 -3.35
C ILE A 196 -4.74 -13.33 -2.23
N ALA A 197 -4.67 -14.37 -1.39
CA ALA A 197 -3.71 -14.42 -0.30
C ALA A 197 -2.25 -14.42 -0.80
N ALA A 198 -1.93 -15.27 -1.78
CA ALA A 198 -0.60 -15.34 -2.37
C ALA A 198 -0.22 -14.03 -3.08
N ARG A 199 -1.13 -13.45 -3.86
CA ARG A 199 -0.94 -12.16 -4.52
C ARG A 199 -0.70 -11.04 -3.51
N THR A 200 -1.47 -11.01 -2.43
CA THR A 200 -1.29 -10.04 -1.34
C THR A 200 0.12 -10.14 -0.76
N GLN A 201 0.61 -11.34 -0.48
CA GLN A 201 1.95 -11.55 0.06
C GLN A 201 3.04 -11.10 -0.91
N ILE A 202 2.95 -11.51 -2.19
CA ILE A 202 3.90 -11.13 -3.24
C ILE A 202 3.94 -9.60 -3.40
N ASN A 203 2.79 -8.95 -3.40
CA ASN A 203 2.72 -7.50 -3.59
C ASN A 203 3.23 -6.72 -2.36
N ILE A 204 3.03 -7.23 -1.14
CA ILE A 204 3.65 -6.65 0.05
C ILE A 204 5.17 -6.82 -0.03
N ASP A 205 5.68 -8.00 -0.39
CA ASP A 205 7.12 -8.22 -0.57
C ASP A 205 7.71 -7.28 -1.62
N GLN A 206 7.00 -7.08 -2.73
CA GLN A 206 7.42 -6.13 -3.76
C GLN A 206 7.46 -4.70 -3.23
N ALA A 207 6.49 -4.28 -2.41
CA ALA A 207 6.47 -2.95 -1.80
C ALA A 207 7.70 -2.71 -0.93
N TYR A 208 8.11 -3.69 -0.13
CA TYR A 208 9.33 -3.60 0.65
C TYR A 208 10.58 -3.64 -0.23
N ALA A 209 10.63 -4.49 -1.25
CA ALA A 209 11.75 -4.54 -2.21
C ALA A 209 11.95 -3.20 -2.93
N GLN A 210 10.87 -2.47 -3.23
CA GLN A 210 10.92 -1.11 -3.78
C GLN A 210 11.31 -0.04 -2.74
N SER A 211 11.36 -0.40 -1.45
CA SER A 211 11.59 0.52 -0.33
C SER A 211 12.85 0.16 0.47
N PRO A 212 14.05 0.08 -0.17
CA PRO A 212 15.28 -0.36 0.49
C PRO A 212 15.75 0.60 1.59
N TYR A 213 15.29 1.84 1.59
CA TYR A 213 15.54 2.84 2.63
C TYR A 213 14.88 2.52 3.99
N LEU A 214 13.93 1.58 4.03
CA LEU A 214 13.38 1.05 5.27
C LEU A 214 14.29 0.02 5.97
N LYS A 215 15.36 -0.46 5.29
CA LYS A 215 16.23 -1.52 5.80
C LYS A 215 17.34 -0.95 6.68
N HIS A 216 17.59 -1.61 7.83
CA HIS A 216 18.71 -1.34 8.74
C HIS A 216 19.98 -2.09 8.35
#